data_f7438bf788e6afd9b19a42f83e0b92b3
#
_entry.id   f7438bf788e6afd9b19a42f83e0b92b3
#
_cell.length_a   1.000
_cell.length_b   1.000
_cell.length_c   1.000
_cell.angle_alpha   90.00
_cell.angle_beta   90.00
_cell.angle_gamma   90.00
#
_symmetry.space_group_name_H-M   'P 1'
#
loop_
_entity.id
_entity.type
_entity.pdbx_description
1 polymer ?
#
loop_
_entity_poly.entity_id
_entity_poly.type
_entity_poly.pdbx_seq_one_letter_code
_entity_poly.pdbx_strand_id
1 'polypeptide(L)'
;MFDLHSTDRIRAWKEFRDSLEQALDPFHEVALFWSRAPFVNQYLNIKNPQNWPDPWKLVIDGKYDDLAIALGMCYTLQLTDRFKEHKFEIHTAMLKNELRYVLIVDDAVVLNWEHRSVSQVSDLHQTIKIWSA
;
A
#
# COMPACT_ATOMS: atom_id res chain seq x y z
N MET A 1 -1.46 15.03 0.25
CA MET A 1 -2.73 14.44 0.71
C MET A 1 -2.84 14.35 2.22
N PHE A 2 -1.86 13.76 2.86
CA PHE A 2 -1.97 13.36 4.27
C PHE A 2 -2.10 14.54 5.25
N ASP A 3 -1.67 15.73 4.88
CA ASP A 3 -1.78 16.95 5.66
C ASP A 3 -3.10 17.68 5.45
N LEU A 4 -3.96 17.19 4.57
CA LEU A 4 -5.23 17.83 4.24
C LEU A 4 -6.35 17.36 5.16
N HIS A 5 -7.44 18.13 5.19
CA HIS A 5 -8.67 17.73 5.86
C HIS A 5 -9.25 16.48 5.18
N SER A 6 -10.04 15.69 5.91
CA SER A 6 -10.51 14.37 5.43
C SER A 6 -11.21 14.41 4.06
N THR A 7 -12.07 15.42 3.84
CA THR A 7 -12.77 15.54 2.55
C THR A 7 -11.83 15.90 1.41
N ASP A 8 -10.85 16.74 1.68
CA ASP A 8 -9.85 17.14 0.68
C ASP A 8 -8.87 16.01 0.39
N ARG A 9 -8.63 15.12 1.37
CA ARG A 9 -7.80 13.93 1.16
C ARG A 9 -8.39 13.02 0.10
N ILE A 10 -9.70 12.80 0.11
CA ILE A 10 -10.35 11.93 -0.89
C ILE A 10 -10.15 12.48 -2.30
N ARG A 11 -10.30 13.79 -2.48
CA ARG A 11 -10.09 14.43 -3.77
C ARG A 11 -8.62 14.33 -4.21
N ALA A 12 -7.70 14.65 -3.33
CA ALA A 12 -6.26 14.57 -3.62
C ALA A 12 -5.84 13.14 -3.98
N TRP A 13 -6.42 12.16 -3.28
CA TRP A 13 -6.13 10.75 -3.57
C TRP A 13 -6.64 10.34 -4.95
N LYS A 14 -7.84 10.81 -5.33
CA LYS A 14 -8.36 10.55 -6.67
C LYS A 14 -7.46 11.17 -7.75
N GLU A 15 -7.02 12.40 -7.54
CA GLU A 15 -6.10 13.06 -8.47
C GLU A 15 -4.79 12.27 -8.62
N PHE A 16 -4.26 11.76 -7.51
CA PHE A 16 -3.06 10.94 -7.55
C PHE A 16 -3.30 9.64 -8.33
N ARG A 17 -4.40 8.93 -8.04
CA ARG A 17 -4.74 7.69 -8.76
C ARG A 17 -4.90 7.93 -10.26
N ASP A 18 -5.55 9.03 -10.62
CA ASP A 18 -5.71 9.40 -12.05
C ASP A 18 -4.35 9.62 -12.71
N SER A 19 -3.39 10.21 -12.00
CA SER A 19 -2.05 10.45 -12.53
C SER A 19 -1.29 9.14 -12.83
N LEU A 20 -1.63 8.05 -12.16
CA LEU A 20 -0.97 6.76 -12.37
C LEU A 20 -1.33 6.13 -13.72
N GLU A 21 -2.45 6.51 -14.33
CA GLU A 21 -2.89 5.94 -15.60
C GLU A 21 -1.87 6.19 -16.72
N GLN A 22 -1.12 7.31 -16.64
CA GLN A 22 -0.15 7.70 -17.65
C GLN A 22 1.28 7.76 -17.13
N ALA A 23 1.51 7.36 -15.86
CA ALA A 23 2.83 7.47 -15.26
C ALA A 23 3.83 6.51 -15.92
N LEU A 24 5.08 6.97 -16.08
CA LEU A 24 6.15 6.13 -16.63
C LEU A 24 6.60 5.07 -15.63
N ASP A 25 6.59 5.40 -14.34
CA ASP A 25 6.98 4.47 -13.27
C ASP A 25 5.94 4.53 -12.15
N PRO A 26 4.76 3.92 -12.36
CA PRO A 26 3.66 4.03 -11.41
C PRO A 26 3.96 3.42 -10.05
N PHE A 27 4.70 2.32 -9.99
CA PHE A 27 5.02 1.68 -8.71
C PHE A 27 5.93 2.58 -7.86
N HIS A 28 6.90 3.23 -8.49
CA HIS A 28 7.77 4.17 -7.79
C HIS A 28 6.96 5.37 -7.26
N GLU A 29 6.04 5.88 -8.06
CA GLU A 29 5.15 6.98 -7.64
C GLU A 29 4.31 6.59 -6.42
N VAL A 30 3.79 5.37 -6.40
CA VAL A 30 3.02 4.85 -5.24
C VAL A 30 3.91 4.75 -4.01
N ALA A 31 5.13 4.25 -4.16
CA ALA A 31 6.08 4.14 -3.06
C ALA A 31 6.41 5.51 -2.46
N LEU A 32 6.66 6.51 -3.30
CA LEU A 32 6.94 7.88 -2.84
C LEU A 32 5.74 8.51 -2.16
N PHE A 33 4.56 8.35 -2.73
CA PHE A 33 3.33 8.94 -2.19
C PHE A 33 3.06 8.42 -0.78
N TRP A 34 3.06 7.10 -0.60
CA TRP A 34 2.74 6.47 0.69
C TRP A 34 3.86 6.58 1.71
N SER A 35 5.09 6.91 1.28
CA SER A 35 6.19 7.17 2.21
C SER A 35 5.93 8.37 3.12
N ARG A 36 4.97 9.22 2.77
CA ARG A 36 4.61 10.43 3.53
C ARG A 36 3.46 10.19 4.51
N ALA A 37 2.92 8.97 4.55
CA ALA A 37 1.78 8.67 5.42
C ALA A 37 2.16 8.82 6.89
N PRO A 38 1.29 9.46 7.71
CA PRO A 38 1.56 9.61 9.15
C PRO A 38 1.49 8.24 9.83
N PHE A 39 2.61 7.83 10.44
CA PHE A 39 2.77 6.51 11.01
C PHE A 39 2.26 6.44 12.44
N VAL A 40 1.55 5.35 12.76
CA VAL A 40 1.20 4.96 14.13
C VAL A 40 1.68 3.52 14.36
N ASN A 41 1.93 3.15 15.62
CA ASN A 41 2.49 1.84 15.92
C ASN A 41 1.54 0.70 15.62
N GLN A 42 0.25 0.90 15.80
CA GLN A 42 -0.74 -0.14 15.54
C GLN A 42 -2.08 0.49 15.18
N TYR A 43 -2.70 -0.02 14.12
CA TYR A 43 -4.01 0.40 13.66
C TYR A 43 -4.85 -0.81 13.22
N LEU A 44 -4.33 -1.66 12.34
CA LEU A 44 -5.07 -2.81 11.81
C LEU A 44 -4.70 -4.10 12.55
N ASN A 45 -5.68 -4.98 12.70
CA ASN A 45 -5.45 -6.31 13.27
C ASN A 45 -5.27 -7.31 12.13
N ILE A 46 -4.07 -7.88 12.03
CA ILE A 46 -3.72 -8.87 11.00
C ILE A 46 -4.65 -10.08 11.02
N LYS A 47 -5.20 -10.44 12.19
CA LYS A 47 -6.03 -11.64 12.36
C LYS A 47 -7.46 -11.45 11.89
N ASN A 48 -7.90 -10.22 11.64
CA ASN A 48 -9.28 -9.92 11.29
C ASN A 48 -9.37 -9.08 10.00
N PRO A 49 -8.96 -9.63 8.83
CA PRO A 49 -9.00 -8.88 7.57
C PRO A 49 -10.40 -8.39 7.21
N GLN A 50 -11.45 -9.10 7.63
CA GLN A 50 -12.82 -8.72 7.35
C GLN A 50 -13.20 -7.41 8.04
N ASN A 51 -12.46 -6.98 9.06
CA ASN A 51 -12.70 -5.73 9.78
C ASN A 51 -11.79 -4.59 9.31
N TRP A 52 -10.93 -4.85 8.33
CA TRP A 52 -10.07 -3.80 7.77
C TRP A 52 -10.93 -2.76 7.06
N PRO A 53 -10.52 -1.49 7.07
CA PRO A 53 -11.30 -0.43 6.45
C PRO A 53 -11.37 -0.60 4.93
N ASP A 54 -12.48 -0.13 4.34
CA ASP A 54 -12.55 0.03 2.90
C ASP A 54 -11.61 1.17 2.46
N PRO A 55 -11.39 1.36 1.15
CA PRO A 55 -10.45 2.37 0.68
C PRO A 55 -10.75 3.80 1.19
N TRP A 56 -12.01 4.17 1.21
CA TRP A 56 -12.42 5.52 1.59
C TRP A 56 -12.20 5.78 3.08
N LYS A 57 -12.58 4.81 3.90
CA LYS A 57 -12.37 4.89 5.35
C LYS A 57 -10.90 4.94 5.70
N LEU A 58 -10.07 4.17 5.01
CA LEU A 58 -8.62 4.17 5.24
C LEU A 58 -8.03 5.57 5.02
N VAL A 59 -8.44 6.24 3.94
CA VAL A 59 -7.95 7.60 3.64
C VAL A 59 -8.52 8.63 4.62
N ILE A 60 -9.80 8.50 4.98
CA ILE A 60 -10.46 9.42 5.91
C ILE A 60 -9.86 9.31 7.31
N ASP A 61 -9.61 8.10 7.80
CA ASP A 61 -9.06 7.90 9.15
C ASP A 61 -7.66 8.51 9.31
N GLY A 62 -6.86 8.48 8.27
CA GLY A 62 -5.60 9.23 8.21
C GLY A 62 -4.53 8.79 9.18
N LYS A 63 -4.53 7.52 9.62
CA LYS A 63 -3.49 6.95 10.46
C LYS A 63 -3.14 5.56 9.93
N TYR A 64 -1.83 5.27 9.91
CA TYR A 64 -1.34 4.11 9.17
C TYR A 64 -0.22 3.42 9.94
N ASP A 65 -0.42 2.15 10.28
CA ASP A 65 0.66 1.28 10.66
C ASP A 65 1.25 0.66 9.37
N ASP A 66 2.26 -0.18 9.51
CA ASP A 66 2.94 -0.77 8.36
C ASP A 66 1.98 -1.56 7.46
N LEU A 67 1.06 -2.32 8.07
CA LEU A 67 0.03 -3.07 7.35
C LEU A 67 -0.93 -2.13 6.60
N ALA A 68 -1.35 -1.04 7.23
CA ALA A 68 -2.25 -0.07 6.61
C ALA A 68 -1.59 0.64 5.43
N ILE A 69 -0.28 0.88 5.49
CA ILE A 69 0.45 1.45 4.35
C ILE A 69 0.44 0.48 3.16
N ALA A 70 0.73 -0.81 3.40
CA ALA A 70 0.66 -1.81 2.35
C ALA A 70 -0.75 -1.91 1.75
N LEU A 71 -1.77 -1.86 2.60
CA LEU A 71 -3.17 -1.88 2.16
C LEU A 71 -3.52 -0.63 1.35
N GLY A 72 -3.04 0.54 1.78
CA GLY A 72 -3.24 1.80 1.06
C GLY A 72 -2.61 1.79 -0.32
N MET A 73 -1.42 1.24 -0.45
CA MET A 73 -0.75 1.06 -1.74
C MET A 73 -1.57 0.14 -2.64
N CYS A 74 -2.09 -0.96 -2.08
CA CYS A 74 -2.95 -1.90 -2.80
C CYS A 74 -4.20 -1.21 -3.33
N TYR A 75 -4.94 -0.52 -2.47
CA TYR A 75 -6.15 0.18 -2.88
C TYR A 75 -5.87 1.25 -3.95
N THR A 76 -4.75 1.95 -3.81
CA THR A 76 -4.35 2.98 -4.77
C THR A 76 -4.21 2.41 -6.18
N LEU A 77 -3.53 1.26 -6.31
CA LEU A 77 -3.33 0.60 -7.60
C LEU A 77 -4.62 -0.08 -8.08
N GLN A 78 -5.32 -0.75 -7.19
CA GLN A 78 -6.51 -1.52 -7.51
C GLN A 78 -7.65 -0.65 -8.05
N LEU A 79 -7.72 0.61 -7.62
CA LEU A 79 -8.74 1.56 -8.04
C LEU A 79 -8.37 2.33 -9.31
N THR A 80 -7.27 1.96 -9.98
CA THR A 80 -6.95 2.48 -11.31
C THR A 80 -7.50 1.54 -12.38
N ASP A 81 -7.79 2.06 -13.55
CA ASP A 81 -8.15 1.22 -14.69
C ASP A 81 -6.94 0.38 -15.15
N ARG A 82 -5.75 0.99 -15.04
CA ARG A 82 -4.50 0.37 -15.47
C ARG A 82 -4.18 -0.90 -14.72
N PHE A 83 -4.46 -0.97 -13.40
CA PHE A 83 -4.03 -2.08 -12.54
C PHE A 83 -5.17 -2.86 -11.90
N LYS A 84 -6.43 -2.53 -12.15
CA LYS A 84 -7.58 -3.16 -11.46
C LYS A 84 -7.67 -4.67 -11.65
N GLU A 85 -7.14 -5.19 -12.76
CA GLU A 85 -7.17 -6.63 -13.06
C GLU A 85 -5.89 -7.36 -12.65
N HIS A 86 -4.94 -6.64 -12.03
CA HIS A 86 -3.69 -7.25 -11.58
C HIS A 86 -3.89 -8.03 -10.28
N LYS A 87 -2.94 -8.90 -9.97
CA LYS A 87 -2.96 -9.71 -8.76
C LYS A 87 -2.29 -8.96 -7.61
N PHE A 88 -2.98 -8.85 -6.47
CA PHE A 88 -2.46 -8.16 -5.29
C PHE A 88 -2.50 -9.08 -4.09
N GLU A 89 -1.37 -9.19 -3.40
CA GLU A 89 -1.26 -9.95 -2.16
C GLU A 89 -0.48 -9.15 -1.13
N ILE A 90 -0.84 -9.30 0.14
CA ILE A 90 -0.05 -8.76 1.25
C ILE A 90 0.61 -9.92 1.95
N HIS A 91 1.92 -9.80 2.17
CA HIS A 91 2.74 -10.81 2.82
C HIS A 91 3.47 -10.20 4.01
N THR A 92 3.85 -11.06 4.96
CA THR A 92 4.83 -10.68 5.97
C THR A 92 6.21 -11.09 5.49
N ALA A 93 7.21 -10.27 5.81
CA ALA A 93 8.61 -10.53 5.47
C ALA A 93 9.51 -9.94 6.55
N MET A 94 10.72 -10.48 6.69
CA MET A 94 11.69 -9.98 7.68
C MET A 94 12.73 -9.11 7.00
N LEU A 95 12.94 -7.91 7.53
CA LEU A 95 14.00 -7.00 7.10
C LEU A 95 14.81 -6.59 8.34
N LYS A 96 16.08 -6.99 8.38
CA LYS A 96 16.97 -6.63 9.51
C LYS A 96 16.34 -6.93 10.87
N ASN A 97 15.76 -8.11 11.01
CA ASN A 97 15.08 -8.60 12.22
C ASN A 97 13.78 -7.86 12.54
N GLU A 98 13.27 -7.03 11.64
CA GLU A 98 11.95 -6.39 11.76
C GLU A 98 10.95 -7.07 10.86
N LEU A 99 9.76 -7.32 11.40
CA LEU A 99 8.65 -7.83 10.59
C LEU A 99 8.06 -6.68 9.78
N ARG A 100 7.98 -6.88 8.47
CA ARG A 100 7.38 -5.90 7.55
C ARG A 100 6.15 -6.52 6.88
N TYR A 101 5.22 -5.66 6.53
CA TYR A 101 4.07 -6.04 5.70
C TYR A 101 4.30 -5.45 4.32
N VAL A 102 4.37 -6.31 3.31
CA VAL A 102 4.71 -5.90 1.94
C VAL A 102 3.55 -6.19 1.01
N LEU A 103 3.40 -5.35 -0.01
CA LEU A 103 2.47 -5.58 -1.10
C LEU A 103 3.23 -6.24 -2.25
N ILE A 104 2.71 -7.37 -2.72
CA ILE A 104 3.27 -8.07 -3.88
C ILE A 104 2.26 -7.98 -5.02
N VAL A 105 2.71 -7.45 -6.16
CA VAL A 105 1.90 -7.28 -7.36
C VAL A 105 2.38 -8.27 -8.42
N ASP A 106 1.46 -9.09 -8.91
CA ASP A 106 1.70 -10.05 -9.99
C ASP A 106 2.85 -11.02 -9.69
N ASP A 107 3.03 -11.39 -8.44
CA ASP A 107 4.11 -12.28 -7.99
C ASP A 107 5.52 -11.76 -8.33
N ALA A 108 5.67 -10.49 -8.64
CA ALA A 108 6.93 -9.92 -9.13
C ALA A 108 7.36 -8.67 -8.39
N VAL A 109 6.52 -7.64 -8.37
CA VAL A 109 6.86 -6.32 -7.84
C VAL A 109 6.50 -6.26 -6.36
N VAL A 110 7.41 -5.73 -5.53
CA VAL A 110 7.23 -5.61 -4.08
C VAL A 110 7.27 -4.14 -3.68
N LEU A 111 6.24 -3.71 -2.96
CA LEU A 111 6.17 -2.38 -2.36
C LEU A 111 6.16 -2.51 -0.85
N ASN A 112 6.62 -1.45 -0.18
CA ASN A 112 6.71 -1.36 1.28
C ASN A 112 7.74 -2.33 1.89
N TRP A 113 8.70 -2.81 1.11
CA TRP A 113 9.86 -3.57 1.60
C TRP A 113 10.95 -2.62 2.06
N GLU A 114 11.40 -1.77 1.16
CA GLU A 114 12.33 -0.69 1.49
C GLU A 114 11.64 0.65 1.31
N HIS A 115 11.91 1.58 2.22
CA HIS A 115 11.25 2.88 2.25
C HIS A 115 11.50 3.63 0.93
N ARG A 116 10.44 4.14 0.31
CA ARG A 116 10.45 4.96 -0.90
C ARG A 116 10.99 4.22 -2.14
N SER A 117 11.04 2.91 -2.10
CA SER A 117 11.65 2.11 -3.17
C SER A 117 10.70 1.03 -3.65
N VAL A 118 10.97 0.56 -4.87
CA VAL A 118 10.33 -0.60 -5.46
C VAL A 118 11.33 -1.74 -5.45
N SER A 119 10.88 -2.91 -5.01
CA SER A 119 11.72 -4.11 -4.93
C SER A 119 11.15 -5.21 -5.81
N GLN A 120 11.89 -6.30 -5.92
CA GLN A 120 11.46 -7.50 -6.65
C GLN A 120 11.28 -8.64 -5.66
N VAL A 121 10.42 -9.60 -5.99
CA VAL A 121 10.22 -10.80 -5.15
C VAL A 121 11.55 -11.52 -4.91
N SER A 122 12.45 -11.52 -5.89
CA SER A 122 13.77 -12.14 -5.76
C SER A 122 14.66 -11.48 -4.70
N ASP A 123 14.34 -10.26 -4.27
CA ASP A 123 15.08 -9.57 -3.21
C ASP A 123 14.69 -10.07 -1.80
N LEU A 124 13.58 -10.80 -1.69
CA LEU A 124 13.08 -11.32 -0.44
C LEU A 124 13.48 -12.79 -0.28
N HIS A 125 13.78 -13.22 0.94
CA HIS A 125 14.11 -14.63 1.19
C HIS A 125 12.84 -15.47 1.26
N GLN A 126 12.01 -15.18 2.25
CA GLN A 126 10.84 -15.98 2.55
C GLN A 126 9.72 -15.07 3.01
N THR A 127 8.53 -15.26 2.46
CA THR A 127 7.38 -14.46 2.84
C THR A 127 6.20 -15.36 3.16
N ILE A 128 5.28 -14.85 3.98
CA ILE A 128 4.05 -15.56 4.33
C ILE A 128 2.88 -14.70 3.89
N LYS A 129 2.06 -15.21 2.99
CA LYS A 129 0.87 -14.52 2.54
C LYS A 129 -0.15 -14.46 3.68
N ILE A 130 -0.68 -13.25 3.94
CA ILE A 130 -1.70 -13.05 4.95
C ILE A 130 -3.03 -12.59 4.37
N TRP A 131 -3.03 -12.12 3.12
CA TRP A 131 -4.25 -11.61 2.49
C TRP A 131 -4.08 -11.47 0.99
N SER A 132 -5.16 -11.65 0.24
CA SER A 132 -5.19 -11.35 -1.19
C SER A 132 -6.46 -10.60 -1.54
N ALA A 133 -6.30 -9.65 -2.44
CA ALA A 133 -7.43 -8.84 -2.92
C ALA A 133 -8.30 -9.62 -3.88
#